data_df42df357c8febcab38721f658ea516d
#
_entry.id   df42df357c8febcab38721f658ea516d
#
_cell.length_a   1.000
_cell.length_b   1.000
_cell.length_c   1.000
_cell.angle_alpha   90.00
_cell.angle_beta   90.00
_cell.angle_gamma   90.00
#
_symmetry.space_group_name_H-M   'P 1'
#
loop_
_entity.id
_entity.type
_entity.pdbx_description
1 polymer ?
#
loop_
_entity_poly.entity_id
_entity_poly.type
_entity_poly.pdbx_seq_one_letter_code
_entity_poly.pdbx_strand_id
1 'polypeptide(L)'
;MKKRKRTESDPVAPFTIFDVAKLLDIEFLENCKSGYQVKDTQNAANVVCPFCGDARGKASICVCAEGKIMNVFHCFDCGTGHNMLTLYADLCHLTGKDRYKKAYREIYRRKQKEPGRKKKTRQAMQEESQGIKKRARKQKEHLAEPVDLEQRHQVYKKMLSYLELKEYHRKDLERRGADREMILHMEEKGYKSTSEEDSQQIARRLIKEGFRLEGVPSFYINWEGNWDLNFYEGNRGYLCPVYTVDKYLAGFQIRLDHPKGKNKYVWLSSANQKKGCGISSIVGVSGKTEGSEIYVTEGILKAEIAHQVSGKTFLGNPGIGNWRDLYEVLQVLK
;
A
#
# COMPACT_ATOMS: atom_id res chain seq x y z
N MET A 1 -4.90 26.97 -13.60
CA MET A 1 -3.64 26.55 -14.27
C MET A 1 -3.76 25.08 -14.68
N LYS A 2 -3.86 24.79 -15.98
CA LYS A 2 -3.96 23.40 -16.48
C LYS A 2 -2.65 22.64 -16.16
N LYS A 3 -2.70 21.58 -15.37
CA LYS A 3 -1.58 20.67 -15.15
C LYS A 3 -1.26 19.98 -16.48
N ARG A 4 -0.09 20.28 -17.05
CA ARG A 4 0.44 19.61 -18.24
C ARG A 4 0.63 18.12 -17.88
N LYS A 5 -0.11 17.21 -18.52
CA LYS A 5 0.13 15.77 -18.41
C LYS A 5 1.53 15.50 -18.97
N ARG A 6 2.40 14.87 -18.18
CA ARG A 6 3.71 14.42 -18.64
C ARG A 6 3.50 13.40 -19.76
N THR A 7 4.05 13.67 -20.94
CA THR A 7 4.08 12.73 -22.06
C THR A 7 5.27 11.77 -21.89
N GLU A 8 5.20 10.59 -22.48
CA GLU A 8 6.27 9.57 -22.41
C GLU A 8 7.64 10.03 -22.96
N SER A 9 7.70 11.19 -23.59
CA SER A 9 8.89 11.81 -24.17
C SER A 9 9.60 12.85 -23.28
N ASP A 10 9.11 13.11 -22.05
CA ASP A 10 9.78 14.06 -21.16
C ASP A 10 11.18 13.54 -20.78
N PRO A 11 12.26 14.36 -20.93
CA PRO A 11 13.61 13.90 -20.66
C PRO A 11 13.77 13.51 -19.18
N VAL A 12 14.29 12.31 -18.96
CA VAL A 12 14.63 11.84 -17.60
C VAL A 12 15.66 12.79 -17.02
N ALA A 13 15.45 13.26 -15.79
CA ALA A 13 16.41 14.11 -15.11
C ALA A 13 17.80 13.43 -15.05
N PRO A 14 18.88 14.15 -15.30
CA PRO A 14 20.24 13.60 -15.35
C PRO A 14 20.80 13.19 -13.98
N PHE A 15 19.97 13.21 -12.95
CA PHE A 15 20.27 12.85 -11.57
C PHE A 15 19.04 12.24 -10.87
N THR A 16 19.28 11.50 -9.80
CA THR A 16 18.26 10.82 -9.00
C THR A 16 18.17 11.42 -7.60
N ILE A 17 17.19 11.00 -6.81
CA ILE A 17 17.08 11.38 -5.39
C ILE A 17 18.30 10.90 -4.57
N PHE A 18 18.92 9.78 -4.94
CA PHE A 18 20.17 9.31 -4.34
C PHE A 18 21.34 10.26 -4.58
N ASP A 19 21.44 10.78 -5.81
CA ASP A 19 22.47 11.80 -6.12
C ASP A 19 22.26 13.06 -5.27
N VAL A 20 20.99 13.47 -5.10
CA VAL A 20 20.66 14.64 -4.27
C VAL A 20 20.94 14.37 -2.78
N ALA A 21 20.59 13.20 -2.27
CA ALA A 21 20.87 12.81 -0.89
C ALA A 21 22.38 12.84 -0.60
N LYS A 22 23.20 12.30 -1.50
CA LYS A 22 24.67 12.35 -1.39
C LYS A 22 25.23 13.77 -1.43
N LEU A 23 24.70 14.63 -2.32
CA LEU A 23 25.14 16.05 -2.41
C LEU A 23 24.75 16.88 -1.19
N LEU A 24 23.81 16.42 -0.39
CA LEU A 24 23.31 17.02 0.84
C LEU A 24 23.86 16.34 2.10
N ASP A 25 24.80 15.40 1.94
CA ASP A 25 25.39 14.61 3.03
C ASP A 25 24.34 13.93 3.93
N ILE A 26 23.22 13.51 3.32
CA ILE A 26 22.18 12.76 4.05
C ILE A 26 22.70 11.36 4.34
N GLU A 27 22.70 10.99 5.61
CA GLU A 27 23.21 9.70 6.09
C GLU A 27 22.28 8.56 5.68
N PHE A 28 22.86 7.49 5.10
CA PHE A 28 22.17 6.27 4.73
C PHE A 28 22.24 5.27 5.89
N LEU A 29 21.13 4.62 6.19
CA LEU A 29 21.03 3.65 7.27
C LEU A 29 21.15 2.23 6.72
N GLU A 30 22.23 1.53 7.07
CA GLU A 30 22.49 0.15 6.63
C GLU A 30 21.62 -0.88 7.39
N ASN A 31 21.28 -0.61 8.66
CA ASN A 31 20.52 -1.50 9.52
C ASN A 31 19.42 -0.74 10.26
N CYS A 32 18.20 -0.77 9.74
CA CYS A 32 17.06 -0.14 10.39
C CYS A 32 16.47 -1.03 11.49
N LYS A 33 16.46 -0.55 12.73
CA LYS A 33 15.78 -1.19 13.88
C LYS A 33 14.25 -1.10 13.78
N SER A 34 13.71 -0.28 12.89
CA SER A 34 12.27 -0.21 12.61
C SER A 34 11.94 -1.25 11.54
N GLY A 35 10.85 -2.01 11.69
CA GLY A 35 10.41 -3.03 10.72
C GLY A 35 10.03 -2.50 9.32
N TYR A 36 10.45 -1.30 8.98
CA TYR A 36 10.38 -0.67 7.66
C TYR A 36 11.73 -0.72 6.94
N GLN A 37 12.37 -1.88 6.91
CA GLN A 37 13.47 -2.06 5.98
C GLN A 37 12.91 -1.97 4.55
N VAL A 38 13.14 -0.83 3.91
CA VAL A 38 13.22 -0.83 2.46
C VAL A 38 14.42 -1.72 2.16
N LYS A 39 14.20 -2.91 1.60
CA LYS A 39 15.30 -3.77 1.14
C LYS A 39 16.19 -2.87 0.28
N ASP A 40 17.45 -2.78 0.66
CA ASP A 40 18.46 -2.00 -0.07
C ASP A 40 18.52 -2.54 -1.50
N THR A 41 17.73 -1.93 -2.32
CA THR A 41 17.73 -2.15 -3.76
C THR A 41 18.28 -0.86 -4.34
N GLN A 42 18.94 -0.90 -5.48
CA GLN A 42 19.44 0.30 -6.20
C GLN A 42 18.35 1.39 -6.41
N ASN A 43 17.12 1.15 -5.97
CA ASN A 43 15.93 1.98 -6.19
C ASN A 43 15.37 2.63 -4.93
N ALA A 44 15.72 2.16 -3.72
CA ALA A 44 15.23 2.74 -2.48
C ALA A 44 16.21 2.47 -1.32
N ALA A 45 16.28 3.39 -0.37
CA ALA A 45 17.10 3.26 0.85
C ALA A 45 16.45 4.01 2.03
N ASN A 46 16.72 3.53 3.24
CA ASN A 46 16.42 4.29 4.45
C ASN A 46 17.52 5.29 4.74
N VAL A 47 17.15 6.44 5.25
CA VAL A 47 18.05 7.54 5.54
C VAL A 47 17.74 8.17 6.90
N VAL A 48 18.70 8.87 7.51
CA VAL A 48 18.41 9.78 8.61
C VAL A 48 17.60 10.95 8.07
N CYS A 49 16.49 11.29 8.74
CA CYS A 49 15.66 12.39 8.29
C CYS A 49 16.37 13.74 8.50
N PRO A 50 16.65 14.52 7.44
CA PRO A 50 17.35 15.80 7.58
C PRO A 50 16.46 16.91 8.20
N PHE A 51 15.18 16.66 8.42
CA PHE A 51 14.23 17.63 8.97
C PHE A 51 13.95 17.41 10.46
N CYS A 52 13.82 16.17 10.91
CA CYS A 52 13.52 15.85 12.31
C CYS A 52 14.61 15.03 13.01
N GLY A 53 15.68 14.64 12.31
CA GLY A 53 16.78 13.86 12.89
C GLY A 53 16.44 12.39 13.17
N ASP A 54 15.28 11.87 12.70
CA ASP A 54 14.93 10.46 12.94
C ASP A 54 15.94 9.52 12.29
N ALA A 55 16.66 8.76 13.12
CA ALA A 55 17.63 7.75 12.72
C ALA A 55 17.12 6.31 12.88
N ARG A 56 15.82 6.12 13.16
CA ARG A 56 15.19 4.79 13.34
C ARG A 56 14.77 4.15 12.01
N GLY A 57 15.03 4.85 10.89
CA GLY A 57 14.68 4.38 9.54
C GLY A 57 13.24 4.66 9.13
N LYS A 58 12.59 5.66 9.71
CA LYS A 58 11.26 6.10 9.26
C LYS A 58 11.30 7.02 8.05
N ALA A 59 12.47 7.56 7.71
CA ALA A 59 12.70 8.30 6.49
C ALA A 59 13.30 7.40 5.41
N SER A 60 12.83 7.56 4.19
CA SER A 60 13.31 6.81 3.04
C SER A 60 13.36 7.65 1.77
N ILE A 61 14.24 7.26 0.87
CA ILE A 61 14.29 7.77 -0.50
C ILE A 61 13.96 6.65 -1.48
N CYS A 62 13.26 6.99 -2.57
CA CYS A 62 12.85 6.01 -3.58
C CYS A 62 12.95 6.62 -4.97
N VAL A 63 13.68 5.94 -5.88
CA VAL A 63 13.79 6.35 -7.29
C VAL A 63 12.61 5.83 -8.10
N CYS A 64 12.20 4.58 -7.85
CA CYS A 64 11.16 3.92 -8.63
C CYS A 64 10.33 3.00 -7.74
N ALA A 65 9.00 3.12 -7.85
CA ALA A 65 8.04 2.20 -7.25
C ALA A 65 6.99 1.83 -8.28
N GLU A 66 6.58 0.56 -8.30
CA GLU A 66 5.55 0.04 -9.22
C GLU A 66 5.75 0.42 -10.69
N GLY A 67 7.01 0.44 -11.15
CA GLY A 67 7.36 0.79 -12.54
C GLY A 67 7.30 2.27 -12.89
N LYS A 68 7.00 3.16 -11.95
CA LYS A 68 7.03 4.61 -12.14
C LYS A 68 8.27 5.21 -11.50
N ILE A 69 8.95 6.11 -12.23
CA ILE A 69 10.06 6.90 -11.68
C ILE A 69 9.46 7.96 -10.75
N MET A 70 9.76 7.86 -9.47
CA MET A 70 9.21 8.75 -8.44
C MET A 70 10.22 9.79 -7.99
N ASN A 71 11.45 9.40 -7.69
CA ASN A 71 12.49 10.28 -7.15
C ASN A 71 12.00 11.11 -5.95
N VAL A 72 11.51 10.41 -4.93
CA VAL A 72 10.89 11.00 -3.74
C VAL A 72 11.67 10.69 -2.47
N PHE A 73 11.61 11.61 -1.53
CA PHE A 73 11.95 11.46 -0.12
C PHE A 73 10.65 11.52 0.69
N HIS A 74 10.52 10.67 1.70
CA HIS A 74 9.43 10.74 2.66
C HIS A 74 9.88 10.30 4.05
N CYS A 75 9.45 11.02 5.08
CA CYS A 75 9.62 10.66 6.48
C CYS A 75 8.26 10.39 7.12
N PHE A 76 8.05 9.19 7.63
CA PHE A 76 6.81 8.80 8.33
C PHE A 76 6.73 9.31 9.77
N ASP A 77 7.81 9.87 10.31
CA ASP A 77 7.82 10.43 11.65
C ASP A 77 7.30 11.87 11.67
N CYS A 78 7.91 12.75 10.86
CA CYS A 78 7.47 14.15 10.77
C CYS A 78 6.49 14.45 9.63
N GLY A 79 6.16 13.45 8.80
CA GLY A 79 5.22 13.61 7.68
C GLY A 79 5.77 14.38 6.48
N THR A 80 7.06 14.74 6.49
CA THR A 80 7.68 15.55 5.44
C THR A 80 7.92 14.73 4.18
N GLY A 81 7.49 15.25 3.02
CA GLY A 81 7.67 14.61 1.72
C GLY A 81 8.21 15.58 0.67
N HIS A 82 9.22 15.15 -0.10
CA HIS A 82 9.88 15.97 -1.12
C HIS A 82 10.19 15.17 -2.39
N ASN A 83 10.25 15.90 -3.52
CA ASN A 83 10.97 15.43 -4.70
C ASN A 83 12.42 15.95 -4.68
N MET A 84 13.23 15.55 -5.67
CA MET A 84 14.64 15.95 -5.79
C MET A 84 14.87 17.45 -5.66
N LEU A 85 14.05 18.27 -6.31
CA LEU A 85 14.23 19.72 -6.39
C LEU A 85 13.74 20.42 -5.12
N THR A 86 12.64 19.95 -4.55
CA THR A 86 12.10 20.51 -3.31
C THR A 86 12.98 20.13 -2.12
N LEU A 87 13.51 18.90 -2.06
CA LEU A 87 14.46 18.47 -1.03
C LEU A 87 15.71 19.35 -1.03
N TYR A 88 16.31 19.53 -2.22
CA TYR A 88 17.51 20.35 -2.35
C TYR A 88 17.25 21.82 -2.00
N ALA A 89 16.14 22.38 -2.53
CA ALA A 89 15.80 23.77 -2.31
C ALA A 89 15.57 24.10 -0.83
N ASP A 90 14.86 23.23 -0.12
CA ASP A 90 14.50 23.49 1.27
C ASP A 90 15.71 23.28 2.21
N LEU A 91 16.54 22.26 2.00
CA LEU A 91 17.76 22.06 2.80
C LEU A 91 18.89 23.08 2.49
N CYS A 92 18.92 23.61 1.26
CA CYS A 92 19.84 24.72 0.89
C CYS A 92 19.22 26.10 1.10
N HIS A 93 18.06 26.22 1.73
CA HIS A 93 17.37 27.48 2.02
C HIS A 93 17.16 28.38 0.78
N LEU A 94 16.91 27.77 -0.39
CA LEU A 94 16.67 28.52 -1.62
C LEU A 94 15.25 29.12 -1.61
N THR A 95 15.18 30.43 -1.84
CA THR A 95 13.91 31.18 -1.83
C THR A 95 13.58 31.81 -3.19
N GLY A 96 12.37 32.32 -3.34
CA GLY A 96 11.88 33.03 -4.51
C GLY A 96 11.24 32.13 -5.59
N LYS A 97 10.62 32.78 -6.59
CA LYS A 97 9.84 32.09 -7.65
C LYS A 97 10.65 31.10 -8.48
N ASP A 98 11.96 31.30 -8.59
CA ASP A 98 12.88 30.47 -9.39
C ASP A 98 13.67 29.46 -8.56
N ARG A 99 13.32 29.23 -7.29
CA ARG A 99 14.08 28.36 -6.34
C ARG A 99 14.35 26.97 -6.90
N TYR A 100 13.39 26.36 -7.59
CA TYR A 100 13.55 25.03 -8.18
C TYR A 100 14.43 25.02 -9.44
N LYS A 101 14.42 26.09 -10.24
CA LYS A 101 15.37 26.25 -11.36
C LYS A 101 16.80 26.43 -10.85
N LYS A 102 16.98 27.17 -9.76
CA LYS A 102 18.28 27.29 -9.08
C LYS A 102 18.75 25.94 -8.54
N ALA A 103 17.89 25.22 -7.81
CA ALA A 103 18.18 23.87 -7.31
C ALA A 103 18.63 22.93 -8.45
N TYR A 104 17.89 22.89 -9.56
CA TYR A 104 18.26 22.07 -10.72
C TYR A 104 19.66 22.40 -11.26
N ARG A 105 19.96 23.70 -11.45
CA ARG A 105 21.28 24.14 -11.96
C ARG A 105 22.41 23.81 -11.02
N GLU A 106 22.21 23.95 -9.71
CA GLU A 106 23.22 23.65 -8.70
C GLU A 106 23.49 22.16 -8.59
N ILE A 107 22.44 21.31 -8.51
CA ILE A 107 22.59 19.86 -8.48
C ILE A 107 23.34 19.41 -9.74
N TYR A 108 22.93 19.88 -10.92
CA TYR A 108 23.58 19.55 -12.18
C TYR A 108 25.06 19.92 -12.20
N ARG A 109 25.40 21.15 -11.75
CA ARG A 109 26.77 21.65 -11.69
C ARG A 109 27.63 20.86 -10.71
N ARG A 110 27.12 20.58 -9.49
CA ARG A 110 27.85 19.81 -8.46
C ARG A 110 28.12 18.38 -8.93
N LYS A 111 27.12 17.75 -9.54
CA LYS A 111 27.25 16.39 -10.09
C LYS A 111 28.28 16.28 -11.21
N GLN A 112 28.51 17.32 -11.98
CA GLN A 112 29.55 17.33 -13.02
C GLN A 112 30.98 17.52 -12.46
N LYS A 113 31.11 18.04 -11.23
CA LYS A 113 32.40 18.27 -10.56
C LYS A 113 32.92 17.10 -9.74
N GLU A 114 32.14 16.02 -9.58
CA GLU A 114 32.58 14.83 -8.85
C GLU A 114 33.80 14.18 -9.55
N PRO A 115 34.97 14.03 -8.84
CA PRO A 115 36.16 13.40 -9.43
C PRO A 115 35.91 11.91 -9.68
N GLY A 116 36.21 11.44 -10.89
CA GLY A 116 36.17 10.01 -11.22
C GLY A 116 34.99 9.54 -12.06
N ARG A 117 34.07 10.39 -12.46
CA ARG A 117 32.94 10.00 -13.29
C ARG A 117 33.31 10.03 -14.78
N LYS A 118 33.51 8.85 -15.39
CA LYS A 118 33.48 8.74 -16.87
C LYS A 118 32.14 9.30 -17.35
N LYS A 119 32.14 10.26 -18.29
CA LYS A 119 30.92 10.79 -18.93
C LYS A 119 30.11 9.59 -19.47
N LYS A 120 29.04 9.19 -18.78
CA LYS A 120 28.10 8.22 -19.35
C LYS A 120 27.53 8.84 -20.63
N THR A 121 27.71 8.18 -21.75
CA THR A 121 27.14 8.61 -23.02
C THR A 121 25.61 8.59 -22.94
N ARG A 122 24.96 9.40 -23.76
CA ARG A 122 23.48 9.46 -23.86
C ARG A 122 22.86 8.08 -24.10
N GLN A 123 23.60 7.18 -24.78
CA GLN A 123 23.24 5.77 -24.97
C GLN A 123 23.27 4.96 -23.68
N ALA A 124 24.30 5.07 -22.86
CA ALA A 124 24.38 4.35 -21.56
C ALA A 124 23.28 4.79 -20.57
N MET A 125 22.87 6.07 -20.61
CA MET A 125 21.73 6.57 -19.82
C MET A 125 20.38 6.05 -20.34
N GLN A 126 20.23 5.90 -21.67
CA GLN A 126 19.05 5.29 -22.27
C GLN A 126 18.97 3.79 -21.99
N GLU A 127 20.08 3.09 -22.04
CA GLU A 127 20.16 1.65 -21.70
C GLU A 127 19.85 1.37 -20.23
N GLU A 128 20.34 2.21 -19.30
CA GLU A 128 20.03 2.10 -17.87
C GLU A 128 18.53 2.39 -17.61
N SER A 129 17.97 3.41 -18.26
CA SER A 129 16.53 3.72 -18.23
C SER A 129 15.68 2.59 -18.86
N GLN A 130 16.14 2.00 -19.96
CA GLN A 130 15.49 0.85 -20.59
C GLN A 130 15.61 -0.41 -19.71
N GLY A 131 16.74 -0.60 -19.02
CA GLY A 131 16.94 -1.70 -18.06
C GLY A 131 16.00 -1.61 -16.88
N ILE A 132 15.78 -0.41 -16.32
CA ILE A 132 14.81 -0.14 -15.25
C ILE A 132 13.37 -0.38 -15.77
N LYS A 133 13.05 0.12 -16.95
CA LYS A 133 11.74 -0.10 -17.59
C LYS A 133 11.51 -1.59 -17.91
N LYS A 134 12.53 -2.33 -18.37
CA LYS A 134 12.45 -3.77 -18.62
C LYS A 134 12.22 -4.58 -17.35
N ARG A 135 12.91 -4.25 -16.24
CA ARG A 135 12.72 -4.91 -14.94
C ARG A 135 11.33 -4.63 -14.37
N ALA A 136 10.85 -3.38 -14.44
CA ALA A 136 9.53 -2.97 -14.03
C ALA A 136 8.43 -3.64 -14.89
N ARG A 137 8.65 -3.77 -16.21
CA ARG A 137 7.77 -4.48 -17.14
C ARG A 137 7.73 -5.97 -16.83
N LYS A 138 8.88 -6.60 -16.55
CA LYS A 138 8.98 -8.01 -16.17
C LYS A 138 8.28 -8.31 -14.84
N GLN A 139 8.30 -7.39 -13.86
CA GLN A 139 7.50 -7.49 -12.63
C GLN A 139 5.99 -7.36 -12.91
N LYS A 140 5.59 -6.46 -13.83
CA LYS A 140 4.19 -6.31 -14.25
C LYS A 140 3.65 -7.53 -15.03
N GLU A 141 4.49 -8.18 -15.84
CA GLU A 141 4.14 -9.39 -16.62
C GLU A 141 3.80 -10.61 -15.73
N HIS A 142 4.13 -10.56 -14.43
CA HIS A 142 3.84 -11.63 -13.47
C HIS A 142 2.58 -11.39 -12.62
N LEU A 143 1.97 -10.21 -12.72
CA LEU A 143 0.76 -9.86 -11.99
C LEU A 143 -0.47 -10.13 -12.86
N ALA A 144 -1.55 -10.60 -12.21
CA ALA A 144 -2.83 -10.72 -12.86
C ALA A 144 -3.58 -9.38 -12.84
N GLU A 145 -4.37 -9.11 -13.87
CA GLU A 145 -5.33 -7.99 -13.84
C GLU A 145 -6.45 -8.32 -12.85
N PRO A 146 -6.90 -7.32 -12.06
CA PRO A 146 -7.98 -7.52 -11.09
C PRO A 146 -9.28 -7.96 -11.78
N VAL A 147 -9.94 -8.99 -11.23
CA VAL A 147 -11.30 -9.37 -11.64
C VAL A 147 -12.32 -8.32 -11.17
N ASP A 148 -13.53 -8.35 -11.75
CA ASP A 148 -14.64 -7.52 -11.33
C ASP A 148 -15.07 -7.79 -9.87
N LEU A 149 -15.90 -6.90 -9.32
CA LEU A 149 -16.34 -6.97 -7.93
C LEU A 149 -17.27 -8.15 -7.68
N GLU A 150 -18.08 -8.55 -8.65
CA GLU A 150 -19.02 -9.67 -8.51
C GLU A 150 -18.26 -11.00 -8.37
N GLN A 151 -17.34 -11.28 -9.28
CA GLN A 151 -16.50 -12.49 -9.22
C GLN A 151 -15.68 -12.50 -7.91
N ARG A 152 -15.12 -11.37 -7.52
CA ARG A 152 -14.38 -11.22 -6.27
C ARG A 152 -15.26 -11.53 -5.05
N HIS A 153 -16.47 -10.98 -5.02
CA HIS A 153 -17.46 -11.23 -3.98
C HIS A 153 -17.77 -12.72 -3.83
N GLN A 154 -18.06 -13.40 -4.95
CA GLN A 154 -18.39 -14.82 -4.94
C GLN A 154 -17.23 -15.68 -4.41
N VAL A 155 -16.01 -15.45 -4.90
CA VAL A 155 -14.81 -16.16 -4.41
C VAL A 155 -14.60 -15.92 -2.91
N TYR A 156 -14.70 -14.67 -2.45
CA TYR A 156 -14.47 -14.33 -1.04
C TYR A 156 -15.59 -14.89 -0.14
N LYS A 157 -16.84 -14.82 -0.54
CA LYS A 157 -17.93 -15.43 0.23
C LYS A 157 -17.72 -16.94 0.41
N LYS A 158 -17.29 -17.62 -0.65
CA LYS A 158 -16.99 -19.04 -0.56
C LYS A 158 -15.73 -19.31 0.27
N MET A 159 -14.66 -18.53 0.12
CA MET A 159 -13.46 -18.61 0.95
C MET A 159 -13.80 -18.52 2.44
N LEU A 160 -14.65 -17.57 2.81
CA LEU A 160 -15.06 -17.35 4.21
C LEU A 160 -15.80 -18.55 4.81
N SER A 161 -16.49 -19.36 3.99
CA SER A 161 -17.19 -20.58 4.46
C SER A 161 -16.24 -21.68 4.93
N TYR A 162 -14.95 -21.57 4.64
CA TYR A 162 -13.91 -22.50 5.10
C TYR A 162 -13.12 -21.98 6.30
N LEU A 163 -13.42 -20.79 6.79
CA LEU A 163 -12.72 -20.14 7.88
C LEU A 163 -13.61 -19.98 9.11
N GLU A 164 -12.99 -20.03 10.28
CA GLU A 164 -13.63 -19.81 11.57
C GLU A 164 -13.07 -18.56 12.25
N LEU A 165 -13.85 -17.93 13.12
CA LEU A 165 -13.34 -16.94 14.05
C LEU A 165 -12.91 -17.64 15.35
N LYS A 166 -11.61 -17.63 15.64
CA LYS A 166 -11.04 -18.27 16.82
C LYS A 166 -11.42 -17.50 18.09
N GLU A 167 -11.52 -18.23 19.19
CA GLU A 167 -11.98 -17.69 20.49
C GLU A 167 -11.17 -16.50 20.98
N TYR A 168 -9.86 -16.49 20.80
CA TYR A 168 -9.03 -15.36 21.22
C TYR A 168 -9.28 -14.08 20.38
N HIS A 169 -9.74 -14.21 19.14
CA HIS A 169 -10.18 -13.07 18.33
C HIS A 169 -11.58 -12.58 18.74
N ARG A 170 -12.48 -13.49 19.16
CA ARG A 170 -13.76 -13.09 19.77
C ARG A 170 -13.51 -12.24 21.00
N LYS A 171 -12.61 -12.65 21.89
CA LYS A 171 -12.19 -11.88 23.07
C LYS A 171 -11.54 -10.52 22.70
N ASP A 172 -10.82 -10.41 21.58
CA ASP A 172 -10.33 -9.11 21.11
C ASP A 172 -11.47 -8.19 20.66
N LEU A 173 -12.51 -8.73 20.01
CA LEU A 173 -13.70 -7.99 19.64
C LEU A 173 -14.52 -7.55 20.86
N GLU A 174 -14.68 -8.40 21.87
CA GLU A 174 -15.31 -8.06 23.15
C GLU A 174 -14.60 -6.90 23.85
N ARG A 175 -13.28 -6.93 23.92
CA ARG A 175 -12.46 -5.83 24.47
C ARG A 175 -12.63 -4.52 23.71
N ARG A 176 -13.12 -4.56 22.47
CA ARG A 176 -13.41 -3.40 21.63
C ARG A 176 -14.83 -2.91 21.72
N GLY A 177 -15.65 -3.54 22.57
CA GLY A 177 -17.02 -3.16 22.86
C GLY A 177 -18.08 -3.90 22.06
N ALA A 178 -17.72 -4.98 21.34
CA ALA A 178 -18.72 -5.84 20.73
C ALA A 178 -19.23 -6.86 21.76
N ASP A 179 -20.56 -6.97 21.91
CA ASP A 179 -21.16 -8.04 22.69
C ASP A 179 -21.25 -9.36 21.88
N ARG A 180 -21.79 -10.39 22.52
CA ARG A 180 -21.89 -11.73 21.92
C ARG A 180 -22.75 -11.74 20.63
N GLU A 181 -23.86 -11.02 20.62
CA GLU A 181 -24.77 -10.96 19.47
C GLU A 181 -24.11 -10.21 18.31
N MET A 182 -23.47 -9.10 18.59
CA MET A 182 -22.67 -8.34 17.61
C MET A 182 -21.57 -9.21 17.01
N ILE A 183 -20.84 -10.00 17.81
CA ILE A 183 -19.78 -10.89 17.33
C ILE A 183 -20.34 -11.96 16.40
N LEU A 184 -21.49 -12.55 16.70
CA LEU A 184 -22.15 -13.51 15.81
C LEU A 184 -22.50 -12.84 14.45
N HIS A 185 -23.10 -11.66 14.44
CA HIS A 185 -23.36 -10.91 13.21
C HIS A 185 -22.07 -10.57 12.44
N MET A 186 -21.02 -10.16 13.14
CA MET A 186 -19.73 -9.90 12.52
C MET A 186 -19.15 -11.16 11.89
N GLU A 187 -19.29 -12.31 12.55
CA GLU A 187 -18.80 -13.59 12.03
C GLU A 187 -19.56 -14.03 10.76
N GLU A 188 -20.88 -13.86 10.72
CA GLU A 188 -21.72 -14.08 9.53
C GLU A 188 -21.34 -13.12 8.39
N LYS A 189 -21.01 -11.88 8.73
CA LYS A 189 -20.54 -10.85 7.79
C LYS A 189 -19.16 -11.17 7.21
N GLY A 190 -18.36 -12.01 7.88
CA GLY A 190 -17.08 -12.50 7.36
C GLY A 190 -15.85 -12.13 8.18
N TYR A 191 -16.03 -11.73 9.45
CA TYR A 191 -14.93 -11.64 10.38
C TYR A 191 -14.47 -13.05 10.75
N LYS A 192 -13.31 -13.44 10.24
CA LYS A 192 -12.73 -14.78 10.37
C LYS A 192 -11.24 -14.69 10.70
N SER A 193 -10.72 -15.70 11.39
CA SER A 193 -9.29 -15.80 11.67
C SER A 193 -8.51 -16.21 10.41
N THR A 194 -7.31 -15.66 10.24
CA THR A 194 -6.40 -16.16 9.21
C THR A 194 -5.87 -17.53 9.61
N SER A 195 -5.70 -18.42 8.64
CA SER A 195 -5.15 -19.77 8.84
C SER A 195 -4.10 -20.04 7.77
N GLU A 196 -2.82 -19.96 8.16
CA GLU A 196 -1.71 -20.23 7.24
C GLU A 196 -1.69 -21.70 6.84
N GLU A 197 -1.98 -22.61 7.79
CA GLU A 197 -1.96 -24.06 7.60
C GLU A 197 -2.97 -24.53 6.53
N ASP A 198 -4.10 -23.81 6.39
CA ASP A 198 -5.18 -24.16 5.47
C ASP A 198 -5.11 -23.41 4.14
N SER A 199 -4.17 -22.47 3.96
CA SER A 199 -4.16 -21.53 2.84
C SER A 199 -4.19 -22.23 1.46
N GLN A 200 -3.33 -23.23 1.26
CA GLN A 200 -3.28 -24.01 0.04
C GLN A 200 -4.52 -24.92 -0.13
N GLN A 201 -5.03 -25.49 0.97
CA GLN A 201 -6.21 -26.35 0.94
C GLN A 201 -7.45 -25.54 0.55
N ILE A 202 -7.60 -24.33 1.06
CA ILE A 202 -8.67 -23.41 0.70
C ILE A 202 -8.63 -23.10 -0.80
N ALA A 203 -7.45 -22.74 -1.33
CA ALA A 203 -7.29 -22.48 -2.75
C ALA A 203 -7.66 -23.68 -3.62
N ARG A 204 -7.22 -24.88 -3.25
CA ARG A 204 -7.54 -26.14 -3.95
C ARG A 204 -9.04 -26.45 -3.92
N ARG A 205 -9.72 -26.24 -2.77
CA ARG A 205 -11.18 -26.44 -2.66
C ARG A 205 -11.93 -25.49 -3.57
N LEU A 206 -11.59 -24.21 -3.57
CA LEU A 206 -12.19 -23.21 -4.45
C LEU A 206 -12.08 -23.60 -5.94
N ILE A 207 -10.88 -24.03 -6.38
CA ILE A 207 -10.66 -24.47 -7.75
C ILE A 207 -11.50 -25.72 -8.08
N LYS A 208 -11.55 -26.70 -7.16
CA LYS A 208 -12.37 -27.91 -7.33
C LYS A 208 -13.86 -27.60 -7.48
N GLU A 209 -14.32 -26.51 -6.87
CA GLU A 209 -15.70 -26.03 -6.97
C GLU A 209 -15.92 -25.06 -8.15
N GLY A 210 -14.94 -24.94 -9.05
CA GLY A 210 -15.05 -24.17 -10.30
C GLY A 210 -14.70 -22.69 -10.20
N PHE A 211 -14.20 -22.21 -9.06
CA PHE A 211 -13.79 -20.82 -8.93
C PHE A 211 -12.46 -20.54 -9.62
N ARG A 212 -12.38 -19.42 -10.35
CA ARG A 212 -11.15 -18.90 -10.92
C ARG A 212 -10.51 -17.94 -9.93
N LEU A 213 -9.23 -18.18 -9.56
CA LEU A 213 -8.51 -17.41 -8.56
C LEU A 213 -7.60 -16.32 -9.15
N GLU A 214 -7.26 -16.42 -10.45
CA GLU A 214 -6.43 -15.42 -11.12
C GLU A 214 -7.11 -14.06 -11.15
N GLY A 215 -6.42 -13.02 -10.69
CA GLY A 215 -6.95 -11.67 -10.60
C GLY A 215 -7.81 -11.39 -9.35
N VAL A 216 -8.00 -12.38 -8.47
CA VAL A 216 -8.60 -12.15 -7.16
C VAL A 216 -7.50 -11.77 -6.18
N PRO A 217 -7.49 -10.54 -5.62
CA PRO A 217 -6.50 -10.14 -4.62
C PRO A 217 -6.49 -11.14 -3.47
N SER A 218 -5.33 -11.49 -2.95
CA SER A 218 -5.07 -12.49 -1.93
C SER A 218 -4.59 -13.84 -2.47
N PHE A 219 -4.96 -14.24 -3.67
CA PHE A 219 -4.53 -15.50 -4.27
C PHE A 219 -3.34 -15.30 -5.21
N TYR A 220 -2.47 -16.31 -5.25
CA TYR A 220 -1.24 -16.29 -6.06
C TYR A 220 -0.73 -17.71 -6.33
N ILE A 221 0.25 -17.85 -7.21
CA ILE A 221 0.94 -19.12 -7.42
C ILE A 221 2.23 -19.14 -6.58
N ASN A 222 2.30 -20.08 -5.66
CA ASN A 222 3.46 -20.26 -4.78
C ASN A 222 4.69 -20.82 -5.53
N TRP A 223 5.79 -21.02 -4.81
CA TRP A 223 7.06 -21.51 -5.38
C TRP A 223 6.97 -22.94 -5.94
N GLU A 224 6.03 -23.76 -5.47
CA GLU A 224 5.74 -25.10 -5.98
C GLU A 224 4.90 -25.10 -7.25
N GLY A 225 4.38 -23.95 -7.67
CA GLY A 225 3.50 -23.81 -8.83
C GLY A 225 2.01 -24.03 -8.51
N ASN A 226 1.64 -24.13 -7.23
CA ASN A 226 0.25 -24.31 -6.78
C ASN A 226 -0.39 -22.96 -6.43
N TRP A 227 -1.71 -22.87 -6.63
CA TRP A 227 -2.49 -21.76 -6.10
C TRP A 227 -2.48 -21.78 -4.57
N ASP A 228 -2.32 -20.60 -3.98
CA ASP A 228 -2.23 -20.40 -2.54
C ASP A 228 -2.94 -19.11 -2.14
N LEU A 229 -3.37 -19.03 -0.88
CA LEU A 229 -3.95 -17.85 -0.27
C LEU A 229 -2.87 -17.16 0.58
N ASN A 230 -2.69 -15.87 0.43
CA ASN A 230 -1.58 -15.13 1.04
C ASN A 230 -1.75 -14.95 2.57
N PHE A 231 -1.93 -16.06 3.29
CA PHE A 231 -1.82 -16.13 4.73
C PHE A 231 -0.43 -16.63 5.11
N TYR A 232 0.23 -15.91 5.98
CA TYR A 232 1.55 -16.24 6.50
C TYR A 232 1.73 -15.65 7.89
N GLU A 233 2.72 -16.11 8.65
CA GLU A 233 2.97 -15.67 10.03
C GLU A 233 3.00 -14.14 10.21
N GLY A 234 3.56 -13.41 9.25
CA GLY A 234 3.68 -11.95 9.31
C GLY A 234 2.36 -11.18 9.16
N ASN A 235 1.30 -11.83 8.66
CA ASN A 235 -0.04 -11.24 8.57
C ASN A 235 -1.10 -12.03 9.37
N ARG A 236 -0.67 -12.81 10.35
CA ARG A 236 -1.56 -13.51 11.25
C ARG A 236 -2.48 -12.56 12.03
N GLY A 237 -3.76 -12.90 12.08
CA GLY A 237 -4.77 -12.06 12.71
C GLY A 237 -6.19 -12.45 12.31
N TYR A 238 -7.08 -11.50 12.24
CA TYR A 238 -8.43 -11.73 11.73
C TYR A 238 -8.83 -10.76 10.63
N LEU A 239 -9.63 -11.28 9.71
CA LEU A 239 -10.18 -10.56 8.57
C LEU A 239 -11.23 -9.56 9.01
N CYS A 240 -11.11 -8.33 8.56
CA CYS A 240 -12.13 -7.29 8.61
C CYS A 240 -12.64 -7.11 7.18
N PRO A 241 -13.83 -7.64 6.85
CA PRO A 241 -14.37 -7.58 5.49
C PRO A 241 -14.73 -6.16 5.11
N VAL A 242 -14.46 -5.81 3.86
CA VAL A 242 -14.73 -4.48 3.30
C VAL A 242 -15.81 -4.60 2.24
N TYR A 243 -17.00 -4.10 2.55
CA TYR A 243 -18.13 -4.05 1.65
C TYR A 243 -18.24 -2.68 0.99
N THR A 244 -18.56 -2.67 -0.31
CA THR A 244 -18.87 -1.46 -1.08
C THR A 244 -20.28 -0.96 -0.79
N VAL A 245 -20.64 0.20 -1.36
CA VAL A 245 -22.02 0.74 -1.35
C VAL A 245 -23.00 -0.26 -1.93
N ASP A 246 -22.61 -0.94 -3.03
CA ASP A 246 -23.43 -1.95 -3.70
C ASP A 246 -23.43 -3.33 -3.01
N LYS A 247 -22.94 -3.38 -1.77
CA LYS A 247 -22.87 -4.59 -0.93
C LYS A 247 -21.97 -5.71 -1.45
N TYR A 248 -21.08 -5.44 -2.39
CA TYR A 248 -20.05 -6.40 -2.79
C TYR A 248 -18.93 -6.46 -1.74
N LEU A 249 -18.53 -7.68 -1.39
CA LEU A 249 -17.34 -7.93 -0.60
C LEU A 249 -16.10 -7.73 -1.49
N ALA A 250 -15.47 -6.58 -1.37
CA ALA A 250 -14.41 -6.13 -2.26
C ALA A 250 -13.01 -6.52 -1.81
N GLY A 251 -12.82 -6.83 -0.52
CA GLY A 251 -11.54 -7.21 0.05
C GLY A 251 -11.55 -7.29 1.56
N PHE A 252 -10.34 -7.42 2.14
CA PHE A 252 -10.18 -7.53 3.58
C PHE A 252 -9.02 -6.69 4.07
N GLN A 253 -9.20 -6.02 5.20
CA GLN A 253 -8.09 -5.67 6.07
C GLN A 253 -7.87 -6.82 7.07
N ILE A 254 -6.63 -7.11 7.40
CA ILE A 254 -6.27 -8.03 8.49
C ILE A 254 -5.91 -7.18 9.70
N ARG A 255 -6.62 -7.38 10.80
CA ARG A 255 -6.21 -6.88 12.11
C ARG A 255 -5.14 -7.83 12.65
N LEU A 256 -3.89 -7.36 12.70
CA LEU A 256 -2.74 -8.18 13.08
C LEU A 256 -2.75 -8.52 14.57
N ASP A 257 -2.41 -9.77 14.90
CA ASP A 257 -2.19 -10.23 16.29
C ASP A 257 -0.96 -9.56 16.88
N HIS A 258 0.11 -9.52 16.10
CA HIS A 258 1.41 -8.99 16.51
C HIS A 258 1.86 -7.89 15.55
N PRO A 259 1.30 -6.67 15.67
CA PRO A 259 1.66 -5.58 14.78
C PRO A 259 3.12 -5.15 14.99
N LYS A 260 3.89 -5.14 13.90
CA LYS A 260 5.24 -4.58 13.91
C LYS A 260 5.15 -3.06 13.71
N GLY A 261 5.51 -2.29 14.75
CA GLY A 261 5.42 -0.83 14.72
C GLY A 261 3.99 -0.28 14.86
N LYS A 262 3.67 0.82 14.14
CA LYS A 262 2.38 1.51 14.25
C LYS A 262 1.25 0.88 13.42
N ASN A 263 1.58 0.05 12.44
CA ASN A 263 0.59 -0.53 11.52
C ASN A 263 -0.11 -1.74 12.15
N LYS A 264 -1.32 -1.50 12.62
CA LYS A 264 -2.17 -2.53 13.23
C LYS A 264 -3.00 -3.29 12.19
N TYR A 265 -3.10 -2.78 10.99
CA TYR A 265 -3.89 -3.32 9.89
C TYR A 265 -3.05 -3.42 8.62
N VAL A 266 -3.24 -4.48 7.87
CA VAL A 266 -2.68 -4.67 6.53
C VAL A 266 -3.78 -5.13 5.59
N TRP A 267 -3.67 -4.77 4.30
CA TRP A 267 -4.56 -5.31 3.29
C TRP A 267 -4.18 -6.75 2.96
N LEU A 268 -5.18 -7.62 2.85
CA LEU A 268 -4.96 -8.95 2.30
C LEU A 268 -4.80 -8.83 0.77
N SER A 269 -3.56 -8.92 0.31
CA SER A 269 -3.13 -8.64 -1.05
C SER A 269 -2.04 -9.62 -1.48
N SER A 270 -1.97 -9.92 -2.77
CA SER A 270 -0.92 -10.74 -3.38
C SER A 270 -0.11 -10.01 -4.45
N ALA A 271 -0.07 -8.67 -4.40
CA ALA A 271 0.55 -7.79 -5.41
C ALA A 271 2.02 -8.11 -5.75
N ASN A 272 2.76 -8.73 -4.83
CA ASN A 272 4.19 -9.04 -5.03
C ASN A 272 4.45 -10.52 -5.33
N GLN A 273 3.39 -11.30 -5.58
CA GLN A 273 3.46 -12.74 -5.81
C GLN A 273 3.20 -13.08 -7.28
N LYS A 274 3.68 -14.25 -7.72
CA LYS A 274 3.46 -14.75 -9.08
C LYS A 274 1.96 -14.95 -9.35
N LYS A 275 1.45 -14.37 -10.45
CA LYS A 275 0.02 -14.31 -10.78
C LYS A 275 -0.86 -13.71 -9.67
N GLY A 276 -0.24 -13.01 -8.73
CA GLY A 276 -0.95 -12.29 -7.68
C GLY A 276 -1.57 -11.00 -8.20
N CYS A 277 -2.47 -10.45 -7.41
CA CYS A 277 -3.17 -9.20 -7.72
C CYS A 277 -3.12 -8.26 -6.52
N GLY A 278 -2.93 -6.97 -6.79
CA GLY A 278 -3.02 -5.91 -5.80
C GLY A 278 -4.45 -5.59 -5.44
N ILE A 279 -4.62 -5.00 -4.26
CA ILE A 279 -5.88 -4.38 -3.85
C ILE A 279 -5.64 -2.89 -3.61
N SER A 280 -6.51 -2.05 -4.16
CA SER A 280 -6.54 -0.63 -3.81
C SER A 280 -7.15 -0.44 -2.42
N SER A 281 -6.86 0.69 -1.81
CA SER A 281 -7.56 1.10 -0.58
C SER A 281 -9.04 1.33 -0.89
N ILE A 282 -9.94 0.71 -0.11
CA ILE A 282 -11.39 0.76 -0.35
C ILE A 282 -12.06 1.32 0.90
N VAL A 283 -12.97 2.27 0.73
CA VAL A 283 -13.84 2.73 1.80
C VAL A 283 -14.92 1.67 2.04
N GLY A 284 -14.99 1.17 3.26
CA GLY A 284 -15.98 0.16 3.64
C GLY A 284 -17.27 0.79 4.13
N VAL A 285 -18.39 0.12 3.86
CA VAL A 285 -19.72 0.52 4.30
C VAL A 285 -20.23 -0.45 5.36
N SER A 286 -20.66 0.09 6.50
CA SER A 286 -21.37 -0.64 7.57
C SER A 286 -22.72 0.00 7.78
N GLY A 287 -23.80 -0.75 7.53
CA GLY A 287 -25.17 -0.29 7.61
C GLY A 287 -25.87 -0.12 6.26
N LYS A 288 -27.05 0.49 6.29
CA LYS A 288 -27.88 0.77 5.12
C LYS A 288 -27.63 2.20 4.66
N THR A 289 -27.38 2.40 3.39
CA THR A 289 -27.07 3.72 2.83
C THR A 289 -28.29 4.56 2.44
N GLU A 290 -29.44 3.91 2.30
CA GLU A 290 -30.68 4.54 1.85
C GLU A 290 -31.35 5.31 3.01
N GLY A 291 -31.61 6.61 2.81
CA GLY A 291 -32.40 7.45 3.71
C GLY A 291 -31.82 7.69 5.10
N SER A 292 -30.53 7.44 5.31
CA SER A 292 -29.88 7.51 6.61
C SER A 292 -28.84 8.62 6.71
N GLU A 293 -28.67 9.17 7.90
CA GLU A 293 -27.47 9.93 8.22
C GLU A 293 -26.24 9.03 8.11
N ILE A 294 -25.21 9.50 7.40
CA ILE A 294 -23.98 8.76 7.17
C ILE A 294 -22.85 9.37 7.98
N TYR A 295 -22.22 8.53 8.79
CA TYR A 295 -21.07 8.91 9.62
C TYR A 295 -19.77 8.38 8.99
N VAL A 296 -18.70 9.14 9.11
CA VAL A 296 -17.37 8.74 8.64
C VAL A 296 -16.46 8.49 9.83
N THR A 297 -15.76 7.36 9.83
CA THR A 297 -14.75 7.05 10.86
C THR A 297 -13.48 6.48 10.24
N GLU A 298 -12.36 6.62 10.95
CA GLU A 298 -11.11 5.98 10.54
C GLU A 298 -11.13 4.49 10.88
N GLY A 299 -11.00 3.65 9.84
CA GLY A 299 -10.85 2.20 9.93
C GLY A 299 -12.16 1.42 9.84
N ILE A 300 -12.06 0.27 9.15
CA ILE A 300 -13.19 -0.62 8.83
C ILE A 300 -13.81 -1.21 10.09
N LEU A 301 -12.98 -1.74 10.99
CA LEU A 301 -13.45 -2.37 12.23
C LEU A 301 -14.18 -1.38 13.14
N LYS A 302 -13.72 -0.12 13.24
CA LYS A 302 -14.41 0.90 14.03
C LYS A 302 -15.78 1.23 13.44
N ALA A 303 -15.87 1.34 12.11
CA ALA A 303 -17.13 1.56 11.42
C ALA A 303 -18.13 0.45 11.72
N GLU A 304 -17.69 -0.80 11.69
CA GLU A 304 -18.53 -1.95 11.96
C GLU A 304 -19.04 -1.97 13.40
N ILE A 305 -18.17 -1.81 14.39
CA ILE A 305 -18.57 -1.80 15.81
C ILE A 305 -19.51 -0.61 16.08
N ALA A 306 -19.18 0.57 15.54
CA ALA A 306 -20.05 1.75 15.71
C ALA A 306 -21.44 1.54 15.08
N HIS A 307 -21.52 0.88 13.95
CA HIS A 307 -22.76 0.47 13.31
C HIS A 307 -23.56 -0.48 14.21
N GLN A 308 -22.94 -1.56 14.69
CA GLN A 308 -23.59 -2.56 15.54
C GLN A 308 -24.16 -1.93 16.83
N VAL A 309 -23.40 -1.02 17.47
CA VAL A 309 -23.82 -0.35 18.71
C VAL A 309 -24.95 0.65 18.48
N SER A 310 -24.92 1.39 17.37
CA SER A 310 -25.82 2.55 17.19
C SER A 310 -26.96 2.33 16.20
N GLY A 311 -26.89 1.27 15.38
CA GLY A 311 -27.79 1.06 14.24
C GLY A 311 -27.60 2.06 13.09
N LYS A 312 -26.69 3.03 13.22
CA LYS A 312 -26.42 4.06 12.22
C LYS A 312 -25.47 3.58 11.13
N THR A 313 -25.47 4.26 9.99
CA THR A 313 -24.59 3.93 8.87
C THR A 313 -23.23 4.60 9.00
N PHE A 314 -22.17 3.82 8.82
CA PHE A 314 -20.80 4.29 8.89
C PHE A 314 -20.01 3.96 7.62
N LEU A 315 -19.23 4.93 7.14
CA LEU A 315 -18.16 4.74 6.18
C LEU A 315 -16.84 4.59 6.93
N GLY A 316 -16.22 3.42 6.78
CA GLY A 316 -14.89 3.13 7.31
C GLY A 316 -13.82 3.55 6.33
N ASN A 317 -13.14 4.66 6.58
CA ASN A 317 -12.01 5.06 5.76
C ASN A 317 -10.73 4.37 6.26
N PRO A 318 -10.02 3.58 5.43
CA PRO A 318 -8.86 2.79 5.86
C PRO A 318 -7.63 3.62 6.24
N GLY A 319 -7.65 4.93 6.05
CA GLY A 319 -6.57 5.83 6.45
C GLY A 319 -6.79 7.26 5.97
N ILE A 320 -6.17 8.22 6.65
CA ILE A 320 -6.32 9.67 6.35
C ILE A 320 -5.95 10.02 4.90
N GLY A 321 -4.96 9.31 4.32
CA GLY A 321 -4.53 9.52 2.94
C GLY A 321 -5.57 9.14 1.88
N ASN A 322 -6.63 8.42 2.25
CA ASN A 322 -7.64 7.86 1.34
C ASN A 322 -8.87 8.77 1.14
N TRP A 323 -8.70 10.08 1.29
CA TRP A 323 -9.80 11.04 1.21
C TRP A 323 -10.45 11.13 -0.18
N ARG A 324 -9.73 10.78 -1.25
CA ARG A 324 -10.26 10.80 -2.63
C ARG A 324 -11.32 9.74 -2.84
N ASP A 325 -11.01 8.50 -2.44
CA ASP A 325 -11.96 7.39 -2.55
C ASP A 325 -13.18 7.63 -1.64
N LEU A 326 -12.97 8.22 -0.45
CA LEU A 326 -14.06 8.65 0.41
C LEU A 326 -14.95 9.69 -0.27
N TYR A 327 -14.36 10.68 -0.95
CA TYR A 327 -15.11 11.69 -1.68
C TYR A 327 -15.94 11.08 -2.83
N GLU A 328 -15.36 10.15 -3.59
CA GLU A 328 -16.06 9.42 -4.66
C GLU A 328 -17.26 8.64 -4.12
N VAL A 329 -17.07 7.91 -3.02
CA VAL A 329 -18.17 7.19 -2.34
C VAL A 329 -19.28 8.13 -1.88
N LEU A 330 -18.94 9.28 -1.29
CA LEU A 330 -19.91 10.28 -0.87
C LEU A 330 -20.68 10.92 -2.04
N GLN A 331 -20.08 11.00 -3.24
CA GLN A 331 -20.80 11.47 -4.44
C GLN A 331 -21.86 10.46 -4.91
N VAL A 332 -21.59 9.16 -4.77
CA VAL A 332 -22.54 8.10 -5.14
C VAL A 332 -23.71 8.02 -4.18
N LEU A 333 -23.52 8.46 -2.93
CA LEU A 333 -24.52 8.40 -1.84
C LEU A 333 -25.39 9.68 -1.73
N LYS A 334 -25.17 10.67 -2.58
CA LYS A 334 -26.02 11.87 -2.70
C LYS A 334 -27.26 11.58 -3.53
#